data_67aac85eae68dd2225f0095945d81651
#
_entry.id   67aac85eae68dd2225f0095945d81651
#
_cell.length_a   1.000
_cell.length_b   1.000
_cell.length_c   1.000
_cell.angle_alpha   90.00
_cell.angle_beta   90.00
_cell.angle_gamma   90.00
#
_symmetry.space_group_name_H-M   'P 1'
#
loop_
_entity.id
_entity.type
_entity.pdbx_description
1 polymer ?
#
loop_
_entity_poly.entity_id
_entity_poly.type
_entity_poly.pdbx_seq_one_letter_code
_entity_poly.pdbx_strand_id
1 'polypeptide(L)'
;MTLSFTAKTEDFANTIAAAANALPARAQQDIYHRMLLSADEDLRILASDGEMRLEARGECSTEDKGSCTIPGKLLSDISKYFSADEVHVRHEGSELLITSGRSKFSIAAGDGDEYPVWEMPAPPFLRVSGEELAAAFRAAVPAAGEHPPCLTAICLETALRLPSGNGVLNLVTTDRNRMAVVTLECESQDEITSRALLPAGAATRLARVLPPAGGEASIGWNEGILSVTYGKGEMMTRLIAEPYPGWRRILDKEPGHPGITCDTKEMTRAVRMAQLAAGQDNKISWAFGKDEIAVRADREGRECTEYVPCSYEGEPVTFLLDARYILDGLAGMGETAELRFTQPENPLFLRSGNFRYSVQPRREL
;
A
#
# COMPACT_ATOMS: atom_id res chain seq x y z
N MET A 1 28.89 -23.14 8.75
CA MET A 1 27.66 -23.67 9.38
C MET A 1 26.96 -24.57 8.38
N THR A 2 26.35 -25.67 8.83
CA THR A 2 25.56 -26.56 7.95
C THR A 2 24.10 -26.15 8.09
N LEU A 3 23.37 -26.05 6.98
CA LEU A 3 21.94 -25.83 6.92
C LEU A 3 21.36 -26.91 6.02
N SER A 4 20.38 -27.68 6.49
CA SER A 4 19.68 -28.67 5.67
C SER A 4 18.22 -28.77 6.09
N PHE A 5 17.31 -28.67 5.09
CA PHE A 5 15.89 -28.81 5.32
C PHE A 5 15.14 -29.25 4.05
N THR A 6 13.93 -29.77 4.28
CA THR A 6 12.96 -30.11 3.24
C THR A 6 11.70 -29.29 3.46
N ALA A 7 11.14 -28.71 2.39
CA ALA A 7 9.89 -27.94 2.44
C ALA A 7 9.00 -28.30 1.25
N LYS A 8 7.68 -28.07 1.39
CA LYS A 8 6.77 -28.12 0.24
C LYS A 8 7.14 -27.02 -0.74
N THR A 9 7.19 -27.35 -2.02
CA THR A 9 7.61 -26.43 -3.09
C THR A 9 6.75 -25.15 -3.10
N GLU A 10 5.45 -25.28 -2.94
CA GLU A 10 4.53 -24.13 -2.93
C GLU A 10 4.79 -23.22 -1.73
N ASP A 11 4.95 -23.77 -0.51
CA ASP A 11 5.19 -22.99 0.69
C ASP A 11 6.57 -22.30 0.64
N PHE A 12 7.59 -22.99 0.14
CA PHE A 12 8.92 -22.42 -0.09
C PHE A 12 8.87 -21.24 -1.07
N ALA A 13 8.20 -21.43 -2.22
CA ALA A 13 8.08 -20.37 -3.24
C ALA A 13 7.29 -19.17 -2.73
N ASN A 14 6.19 -19.41 -2.01
CA ASN A 14 5.36 -18.33 -1.42
C ASN A 14 6.14 -17.55 -0.35
N THR A 15 6.91 -18.23 0.49
CA THR A 15 7.76 -17.61 1.52
C THR A 15 8.82 -16.71 0.87
N ILE A 16 9.48 -17.19 -0.18
CA ILE A 16 10.45 -16.40 -0.96
C ILE A 16 9.77 -15.19 -1.60
N ALA A 17 8.62 -15.39 -2.26
CA ALA A 17 7.90 -14.32 -2.96
C ALA A 17 7.44 -13.22 -1.99
N ALA A 18 7.01 -13.58 -0.78
CA ALA A 18 6.66 -12.62 0.26
C ALA A 18 7.87 -11.78 0.67
N ALA A 19 8.98 -12.42 1.07
CA ALA A 19 10.20 -11.72 1.46
C ALA A 19 10.78 -10.85 0.33
N ALA A 20 10.70 -11.30 -0.93
CA ALA A 20 11.20 -10.60 -2.11
C ALA A 20 10.60 -9.19 -2.30
N ASN A 21 9.44 -8.90 -1.70
CA ASN A 21 8.86 -7.54 -1.72
C ASN A 21 9.74 -6.50 -1.02
N ALA A 22 10.68 -6.89 -0.16
CA ALA A 22 11.64 -5.98 0.46
C ALA A 22 12.94 -5.81 -0.34
N LEU A 23 13.18 -6.60 -1.38
CA LEU A 23 14.38 -6.43 -2.19
C LEU A 23 14.35 -5.09 -2.93
N PRO A 24 15.45 -4.33 -2.90
CA PRO A 24 15.55 -3.09 -3.65
C PRO A 24 15.82 -3.35 -5.14
N ALA A 25 15.31 -2.48 -6.01
CA ALA A 25 15.69 -2.47 -7.42
C ALA A 25 17.16 -2.06 -7.61
N ARG A 26 17.66 -1.17 -6.72
CA ARG A 26 19.06 -0.74 -6.61
C ARG A 26 19.40 -0.65 -5.14
N ALA A 27 20.37 -1.40 -4.67
CA ALA A 27 20.82 -1.35 -3.28
C ALA A 27 21.98 -0.38 -3.12
N GLN A 28 22.03 0.29 -1.96
CA GLN A 28 23.16 1.11 -1.56
C GLN A 28 24.35 0.26 -1.09
N GLN A 29 24.08 -0.96 -0.62
CA GLN A 29 25.07 -1.93 -0.16
C GLN A 29 24.74 -3.30 -0.75
N ASP A 30 25.74 -4.07 -1.15
CA ASP A 30 25.57 -5.37 -1.81
C ASP A 30 24.80 -6.40 -0.97
N ILE A 31 24.92 -6.30 0.36
CA ILE A 31 24.20 -7.20 1.27
C ILE A 31 22.68 -7.16 1.09
N TYR A 32 22.12 -6.00 0.73
CA TYR A 32 20.68 -5.85 0.51
C TYR A 32 20.18 -6.43 -0.83
N HIS A 33 21.08 -6.85 -1.72
CA HIS A 33 20.72 -7.69 -2.88
C HIS A 33 20.53 -9.15 -2.49
N ARG A 34 20.89 -9.51 -1.26
CA ARG A 34 20.77 -10.88 -0.74
C ARG A 34 19.54 -11.01 0.14
N MET A 35 19.12 -12.25 0.33
CA MET A 35 18.17 -12.66 1.36
C MET A 35 18.90 -13.47 2.41
N LEU A 36 18.51 -13.33 3.66
CA LEU A 36 18.88 -14.26 4.71
C LEU A 36 17.88 -15.42 4.70
N LEU A 37 18.39 -16.62 4.54
CA LEU A 37 17.65 -17.87 4.65
C LEU A 37 18.09 -18.57 5.93
N SER A 38 17.16 -18.94 6.78
CA SER A 38 17.43 -19.71 7.98
C SER A 38 16.36 -20.77 8.22
N ALA A 39 16.76 -21.90 8.79
CA ALA A 39 15.85 -22.95 9.22
C ALA A 39 16.22 -23.39 10.63
N ASP A 40 15.22 -23.44 11.49
CA ASP A 40 15.26 -23.96 12.85
C ASP A 40 14.04 -24.85 13.09
N GLU A 41 12.99 -24.36 13.76
CA GLU A 41 11.68 -25.03 13.83
C GLU A 41 10.87 -24.75 12.57
N ASP A 42 11.04 -23.55 12.02
CA ASP A 42 10.41 -23.06 10.79
C ASP A 42 11.46 -22.54 9.80
N LEU A 43 11.11 -22.52 8.54
CA LEU A 43 11.82 -21.77 7.50
C LEU A 43 11.57 -20.27 7.71
N ARG A 44 12.63 -19.48 7.72
CA ARG A 44 12.58 -18.01 7.76
C ARG A 44 13.36 -17.44 6.59
N ILE A 45 12.74 -16.53 5.86
CA ILE A 45 13.38 -15.79 4.77
C ILE A 45 13.18 -14.31 5.03
N LEU A 46 14.30 -13.59 5.11
CA LEU A 46 14.33 -12.16 5.39
C LEU A 46 15.01 -11.42 4.25
N ALA A 47 14.40 -10.32 3.81
CA ALA A 47 14.98 -9.36 2.89
C ALA A 47 14.86 -7.95 3.45
N SER A 48 15.77 -7.05 3.02
CA SER A 48 15.78 -5.65 3.42
C SER A 48 16.36 -4.78 2.32
N ASP A 49 15.98 -3.49 2.30
CA ASP A 49 16.61 -2.45 1.50
C ASP A 49 17.41 -1.44 2.34
N GLY A 50 17.52 -1.69 3.66
CA GLY A 50 18.16 -0.79 4.62
C GLY A 50 17.18 0.18 5.31
N GLU A 51 16.04 0.48 4.70
CA GLU A 51 14.98 1.33 5.27
C GLU A 51 13.75 0.52 5.70
N MET A 52 13.60 -0.67 5.12
CA MET A 52 12.54 -1.61 5.40
C MET A 52 13.10 -3.02 5.42
N ARG A 53 12.58 -3.87 6.30
CA ARG A 53 12.80 -5.31 6.26
C ARG A 53 11.46 -6.05 6.22
N LEU A 54 11.45 -7.22 5.59
CA LEU A 54 10.34 -8.13 5.55
C LEU A 54 10.83 -9.54 5.84
N GLU A 55 10.28 -10.16 6.86
CA GLU A 55 10.48 -11.56 7.22
C GLU A 55 9.22 -12.35 6.89
N ALA A 56 9.39 -13.44 6.18
CA ALA A 56 8.34 -14.40 5.89
C ALA A 56 8.74 -15.78 6.47
N ARG A 57 7.76 -16.51 7.00
CA ARG A 57 7.95 -17.84 7.57
C ARG A 57 7.16 -18.86 6.78
N GLY A 58 7.76 -20.01 6.59
CA GLY A 58 7.18 -21.18 5.94
C GLY A 58 7.41 -22.44 6.78
N GLU A 59 6.68 -23.51 6.46
CA GLU A 59 6.88 -24.81 7.11
C GLU A 59 8.05 -25.55 6.46
N CYS A 60 8.89 -26.16 7.27
CA CYS A 60 9.93 -27.05 6.81
C CYS A 60 10.21 -28.17 7.80
N SER A 61 10.85 -29.25 7.32
CA SER A 61 11.45 -30.27 8.15
C SER A 61 12.96 -30.03 8.17
N THR A 62 13.48 -29.53 9.31
CA THR A 62 14.88 -29.18 9.44
C THR A 62 15.70 -30.37 9.89
N GLU A 63 16.75 -30.70 9.17
CA GLU A 63 17.74 -31.73 9.48
C GLU A 63 18.94 -31.12 10.23
N ASP A 64 19.49 -30.03 9.66
CA ASP A 64 20.57 -29.25 10.24
C ASP A 64 20.15 -27.77 10.36
N LYS A 65 20.14 -27.23 11.58
CA LYS A 65 19.82 -25.83 11.84
C LYS A 65 20.95 -24.92 11.43
N GLY A 66 20.60 -23.78 10.80
CA GLY A 66 21.60 -22.81 10.38
C GLY A 66 21.03 -21.65 9.59
N SER A 67 21.93 -20.83 9.07
CA SER A 67 21.58 -19.70 8.22
C SER A 67 22.62 -19.45 7.14
N CYS A 68 22.20 -18.85 6.05
CA CYS A 68 23.08 -18.35 4.99
C CYS A 68 22.45 -17.19 4.25
N THR A 69 23.27 -16.35 3.62
CA THR A 69 22.79 -15.34 2.70
C THR A 69 22.92 -15.79 1.25
N ILE A 70 21.94 -15.45 0.43
CA ILE A 70 21.86 -15.86 -0.99
C ILE A 70 21.40 -14.70 -1.88
N PRO A 71 21.78 -14.63 -3.16
CA PRO A 71 21.28 -13.63 -4.09
C PRO A 71 19.75 -13.69 -4.21
N GLY A 72 19.06 -12.69 -3.64
CA GLY A 72 17.61 -12.74 -3.43
C GLY A 72 16.81 -12.77 -4.73
N LYS A 73 17.19 -11.95 -5.72
CA LYS A 73 16.53 -11.95 -7.02
C LYS A 73 16.65 -13.30 -7.74
N LEU A 74 17.84 -13.89 -7.72
CA LEU A 74 18.07 -15.20 -8.34
C LEU A 74 17.21 -16.27 -7.67
N LEU A 75 17.20 -16.33 -6.34
CA LEU A 75 16.37 -17.27 -5.60
C LEU A 75 14.88 -17.08 -5.92
N SER A 76 14.39 -15.84 -5.94
CA SER A 76 13.00 -15.53 -6.30
C SER A 76 12.66 -15.92 -7.74
N ASP A 77 13.61 -15.83 -8.67
CA ASP A 77 13.35 -16.21 -10.06
C ASP A 77 13.32 -17.73 -10.22
N ILE A 78 14.28 -18.47 -9.65
CA ILE A 78 14.32 -19.93 -9.78
C ILE A 78 13.18 -20.63 -9.03
N SER A 79 12.72 -20.09 -7.89
CA SER A 79 11.65 -20.70 -7.09
C SER A 79 10.34 -20.86 -7.86
N LYS A 80 10.10 -20.04 -8.88
CA LYS A 80 8.92 -20.10 -9.76
C LYS A 80 8.89 -21.30 -10.70
N TYR A 81 10.04 -21.98 -10.89
CA TYR A 81 10.19 -23.07 -11.84
C TYR A 81 10.33 -24.45 -11.19
N PHE A 82 10.30 -24.52 -9.86
CA PHE A 82 10.26 -25.82 -9.19
C PHE A 82 8.89 -26.49 -9.41
N SER A 83 8.91 -27.76 -9.79
CA SER A 83 7.70 -28.48 -10.20
C SER A 83 7.46 -29.79 -9.42
N ALA A 84 8.41 -30.24 -8.60
CA ALA A 84 8.20 -31.37 -7.69
C ALA A 84 7.43 -30.90 -6.44
N ASP A 85 6.81 -31.83 -5.71
CA ASP A 85 6.04 -31.54 -4.52
C ASP A 85 6.89 -30.94 -3.39
N GLU A 86 8.16 -31.34 -3.34
CA GLU A 86 9.11 -30.94 -2.31
C GLU A 86 10.40 -30.39 -2.89
N VAL A 87 11.02 -29.50 -2.14
CA VAL A 87 12.38 -28.99 -2.34
C VAL A 87 13.26 -29.42 -1.17
N HIS A 88 14.47 -29.90 -1.49
CA HIS A 88 15.52 -30.19 -0.51
C HIS A 88 16.60 -29.10 -0.65
N VAL A 89 16.89 -28.45 0.45
CA VAL A 89 17.87 -27.36 0.50
C VAL A 89 19.00 -27.74 1.42
N ARG A 90 20.25 -27.58 0.96
CA ARG A 90 21.44 -27.90 1.74
C ARG A 90 22.55 -26.88 1.50
N HIS A 91 23.13 -26.39 2.57
CA HIS A 91 24.30 -25.50 2.51
C HIS A 91 25.57 -26.30 2.70
N GLU A 92 26.43 -26.29 1.68
CA GLU A 92 27.72 -26.99 1.67
C GLU A 92 28.84 -25.99 1.33
N GLY A 93 29.72 -25.74 2.29
CA GLY A 93 30.82 -24.81 2.09
C GLY A 93 30.38 -23.39 1.76
N SER A 94 30.63 -22.95 0.52
CA SER A 94 30.23 -21.62 0.02
C SER A 94 29.02 -21.65 -0.92
N GLU A 95 28.30 -22.78 -1.00
CA GLU A 95 27.22 -22.97 -1.94
C GLU A 95 25.94 -23.47 -1.24
N LEU A 96 24.79 -22.97 -1.68
CA LEU A 96 23.48 -23.51 -1.35
C LEU A 96 23.02 -24.40 -2.50
N LEU A 97 22.80 -25.66 -2.19
CA LEU A 97 22.27 -26.63 -3.12
C LEU A 97 20.76 -26.74 -2.92
N ILE A 98 20.00 -26.57 -4.01
CA ILE A 98 18.53 -26.70 -4.02
C ILE A 98 18.19 -27.81 -5.01
N THR A 99 17.46 -28.84 -4.55
CA THR A 99 17.00 -29.95 -5.37
C THR A 99 15.49 -30.03 -5.35
N SER A 100 14.86 -30.12 -6.52
CA SER A 100 13.41 -30.33 -6.67
C SER A 100 13.19 -31.37 -7.79
N GLY A 101 12.83 -32.58 -7.43
CA GLY A 101 12.73 -33.70 -8.35
C GLY A 101 14.05 -33.98 -9.05
N ARG A 102 14.10 -33.76 -10.37
CA ARG A 102 15.32 -33.95 -11.20
C ARG A 102 16.12 -32.64 -11.35
N SER A 103 15.55 -31.50 -10.92
CA SER A 103 16.22 -30.21 -11.02
C SER A 103 17.18 -30.01 -9.87
N LYS A 104 18.37 -29.52 -10.16
CA LYS A 104 19.41 -29.24 -9.18
C LYS A 104 20.02 -27.86 -9.47
N PHE A 105 20.05 -27.01 -8.48
CA PHE A 105 20.67 -25.69 -8.54
C PHE A 105 21.72 -25.56 -7.45
N SER A 106 22.89 -25.01 -7.80
CA SER A 106 23.90 -24.55 -6.87
C SER A 106 24.02 -23.05 -6.95
N ILE A 107 23.94 -22.36 -5.82
CA ILE A 107 23.97 -20.90 -5.72
C ILE A 107 25.04 -20.52 -4.71
N ALA A 108 25.89 -19.53 -5.03
CA ALA A 108 26.87 -19.03 -4.08
C ALA A 108 26.18 -18.44 -2.83
N ALA A 109 26.50 -19.00 -1.69
CA ALA A 109 26.01 -18.60 -0.39
C ALA A 109 27.10 -17.82 0.39
N GLY A 110 26.68 -16.89 1.23
CA GLY A 110 27.52 -16.18 2.19
C GLY A 110 27.10 -16.51 3.62
N ASP A 111 27.83 -15.98 4.56
CA ASP A 111 27.52 -16.16 5.99
C ASP A 111 26.22 -15.46 6.37
N GLY A 112 25.36 -16.14 7.12
CA GLY A 112 24.11 -15.60 7.63
C GLY A 112 24.31 -14.52 8.70
N ASP A 113 25.38 -14.63 9.46
CA ASP A 113 25.70 -13.67 10.56
C ASP A 113 26.11 -12.28 10.04
N GLU A 114 26.48 -12.18 8.75
CA GLU A 114 26.77 -10.89 8.11
C GLU A 114 25.52 -10.09 7.73
N TYR A 115 24.33 -10.69 7.77
CA TYR A 115 23.10 -9.99 7.39
C TYR A 115 22.65 -9.03 8.49
N PRO A 116 22.34 -7.75 8.17
CA PRO A 116 21.96 -6.75 9.16
C PRO A 116 20.68 -7.13 9.91
N VAL A 117 20.77 -7.19 11.24
CA VAL A 117 19.62 -7.44 12.13
C VAL A 117 19.08 -6.10 12.62
N TRP A 118 17.76 -5.97 12.66
CA TRP A 118 17.07 -4.81 13.22
C TRP A 118 16.60 -5.12 14.63
N GLU A 119 16.71 -4.12 15.51
CA GLU A 119 16.12 -4.23 16.85
C GLU A 119 14.59 -4.30 16.77
N MET A 120 13.99 -5.02 17.72
CA MET A 120 12.53 -5.15 17.79
C MET A 120 11.90 -3.81 18.18
N PRO A 121 10.83 -3.39 17.50
CA PRO A 121 10.08 -2.20 17.91
C PRO A 121 9.26 -2.48 19.18
N ALA A 122 8.54 -1.45 19.64
CA ALA A 122 7.56 -1.59 20.71
C ALA A 122 6.49 -2.66 20.35
N PRO A 123 5.90 -3.31 21.35
CA PRO A 123 4.84 -4.28 21.10
C PRO A 123 3.69 -3.69 20.28
N PRO A 124 3.02 -4.50 19.47
CA PRO A 124 1.85 -4.04 18.72
C PRO A 124 0.73 -3.62 19.68
N PHE A 125 0.08 -2.51 19.38
CA PHE A 125 -1.03 -1.97 20.16
C PHE A 125 -2.33 -1.79 19.36
N LEU A 126 -2.30 -2.04 18.05
CA LEU A 126 -3.45 -2.05 17.16
C LEU A 126 -3.62 -3.40 16.49
N ARG A 127 -4.89 -3.83 16.33
CA ARG A 127 -5.27 -4.95 15.46
C ARG A 127 -6.32 -4.48 14.47
N VAL A 128 -6.16 -4.90 13.23
CA VAL A 128 -7.02 -4.51 12.10
C VAL A 128 -7.10 -5.67 11.10
N SER A 129 -8.19 -5.76 10.35
CA SER A 129 -8.28 -6.68 9.23
C SER A 129 -7.13 -6.44 8.22
N GLY A 130 -6.38 -7.49 7.89
CA GLY A 130 -5.29 -7.39 6.92
C GLY A 130 -5.79 -7.01 5.52
N GLU A 131 -6.96 -7.51 5.12
CA GLU A 131 -7.61 -7.18 3.85
C GLU A 131 -8.00 -5.70 3.80
N GLU A 132 -8.67 -5.19 4.85
CA GLU A 132 -9.08 -3.79 4.92
C GLU A 132 -7.87 -2.86 4.97
N LEU A 133 -6.82 -3.21 5.70
CA LEU A 133 -5.58 -2.44 5.76
C LEU A 133 -4.90 -2.39 4.39
N ALA A 134 -4.83 -3.52 3.68
CA ALA A 134 -4.27 -3.58 2.32
C ALA A 134 -5.09 -2.75 1.33
N ALA A 135 -6.42 -2.79 1.42
CA ALA A 135 -7.32 -1.98 0.60
C ALA A 135 -7.13 -0.48 0.92
N ALA A 136 -7.03 -0.12 2.21
CA ALA A 136 -6.80 1.24 2.65
C ALA A 136 -5.47 1.80 2.13
N PHE A 137 -4.38 1.04 2.16
CA PHE A 137 -3.11 1.45 1.58
C PHE A 137 -3.23 1.68 0.07
N ARG A 138 -3.88 0.75 -0.66
CA ARG A 138 -4.08 0.90 -2.11
C ARG A 138 -4.89 2.15 -2.47
N ALA A 139 -5.89 2.50 -1.66
CA ALA A 139 -6.72 3.68 -1.86
C ALA A 139 -6.00 4.99 -1.50
N ALA A 140 -5.17 4.98 -0.44
CA ALA A 140 -4.52 6.19 0.06
C ALA A 140 -3.22 6.54 -0.69
N VAL A 141 -2.38 5.56 -1.02
CA VAL A 141 -1.05 5.77 -1.63
C VAL A 141 -1.05 6.69 -2.85
N PRO A 142 -2.02 6.60 -3.80
CA PRO A 142 -1.99 7.45 -5.00
C PRO A 142 -2.03 8.96 -4.73
N ALA A 143 -2.54 9.38 -3.57
CA ALA A 143 -2.60 10.79 -3.20
C ALA A 143 -1.35 11.28 -2.42
N ALA A 144 -0.37 10.42 -2.19
CA ALA A 144 0.90 10.83 -1.59
C ALA A 144 1.68 11.75 -2.55
N GLY A 145 2.35 12.76 -1.98
CA GLY A 145 3.18 13.68 -2.73
C GLY A 145 4.60 13.16 -2.95
N GLU A 146 5.39 13.92 -3.72
CA GLU A 146 6.81 13.63 -3.94
C GLU A 146 7.71 14.45 -3.00
N HIS A 147 7.27 15.65 -2.59
CA HIS A 147 7.98 16.59 -1.72
C HIS A 147 7.01 17.48 -0.93
N PRO A 148 7.35 17.92 0.29
CA PRO A 148 8.51 17.53 1.13
C PRO A 148 8.36 16.09 1.68
N PRO A 149 9.37 15.55 2.40
CA PRO A 149 9.36 14.17 2.87
C PRO A 149 8.09 13.77 3.63
N CYS A 150 7.53 14.64 4.48
CA CYS A 150 6.28 14.32 5.19
C CYS A 150 5.10 14.00 4.26
N LEU A 151 5.06 14.54 3.05
CA LEU A 151 4.00 14.26 2.07
C LEU A 151 4.24 12.98 1.26
N THR A 152 5.46 12.43 1.27
CA THR A 152 5.75 11.12 0.66
C THR A 152 5.28 9.95 1.52
N ALA A 153 4.64 10.25 2.65
CA ALA A 153 4.17 9.29 3.62
C ALA A 153 2.65 9.19 3.67
N ILE A 154 2.19 8.07 4.20
CA ILE A 154 0.86 7.93 4.77
C ILE A 154 0.95 8.32 6.24
N CYS A 155 0.19 9.32 6.65
CA CYS A 155 -0.01 9.64 8.05
C CYS A 155 -0.99 8.63 8.65
N LEU A 156 -0.48 7.74 9.48
CA LEU A 156 -1.28 6.87 10.34
C LEU A 156 -1.61 7.64 11.61
N GLU A 157 -2.87 7.77 11.94
CA GLU A 157 -3.29 8.47 13.14
C GLU A 157 -4.40 7.72 13.86
N THR A 158 -4.15 7.33 15.10
CA THR A 158 -5.16 6.74 15.96
C THR A 158 -6.04 7.84 16.55
N ALA A 159 -7.32 7.55 16.73
CA ALA A 159 -8.25 8.40 17.46
C ALA A 159 -8.86 7.64 18.62
N LEU A 160 -9.40 8.40 19.59
CA LEU A 160 -10.06 7.86 20.77
C LEU A 160 -11.17 6.87 20.40
N ARG A 161 -11.38 5.90 21.28
CA ARG A 161 -12.40 4.86 21.14
C ARG A 161 -13.77 5.42 20.78
N LEU A 162 -14.39 4.77 19.81
CA LEU A 162 -15.82 4.93 19.57
C LEU A 162 -16.61 4.44 20.81
N PRO A 163 -17.88 4.88 20.98
CA PRO A 163 -18.74 4.36 22.04
C PRO A 163 -18.87 2.82 22.06
N SER A 164 -18.60 2.16 20.92
CA SER A 164 -18.53 0.70 20.77
C SER A 164 -17.33 0.05 21.48
N GLY A 165 -16.34 0.85 21.95
CA GLY A 165 -15.09 0.33 22.52
C GLY A 165 -13.98 0.11 21.49
N ASN A 166 -14.25 0.19 20.19
CA ASN A 166 -13.26 0.08 19.12
C ASN A 166 -12.48 1.37 18.93
N GLY A 167 -11.21 1.25 18.62
CA GLY A 167 -10.36 2.36 18.16
C GLY A 167 -10.63 2.70 16.70
N VAL A 168 -10.08 3.83 16.29
CA VAL A 168 -10.11 4.28 14.89
C VAL A 168 -8.68 4.53 14.42
N LEU A 169 -8.33 3.97 13.26
CA LEU A 169 -7.09 4.24 12.54
C LEU A 169 -7.41 5.02 11.27
N ASN A 170 -6.92 6.27 11.18
CA ASN A 170 -7.00 7.06 9.97
C ASN A 170 -5.70 6.92 9.17
N LEU A 171 -5.83 6.63 7.88
CA LEU A 171 -4.74 6.66 6.90
C LEU A 171 -4.95 7.91 6.04
N VAL A 172 -4.01 8.84 6.10
CA VAL A 172 -4.14 10.13 5.41
C VAL A 172 -2.95 10.37 4.50
N THR A 173 -3.22 10.75 3.25
CA THR A 173 -2.21 11.17 2.27
C THR A 173 -2.63 12.45 1.58
N THR A 174 -1.68 13.27 1.20
CA THR A 174 -1.93 14.48 0.40
C THR A 174 -0.67 14.94 -0.34
N ASP A 175 -0.87 15.53 -1.52
CA ASP A 175 0.15 16.24 -2.29
C ASP A 175 -0.10 17.76 -2.34
N ARG A 176 -1.01 18.30 -1.49
CA ARG A 176 -1.56 19.66 -1.40
C ARG A 176 -2.67 19.96 -2.41
N ASN A 177 -2.77 19.25 -3.54
CA ASN A 177 -3.81 19.44 -4.55
C ASN A 177 -4.97 18.46 -4.34
N ARG A 178 -4.69 17.36 -3.67
CA ARG A 178 -5.65 16.31 -3.35
C ARG A 178 -5.32 15.70 -1.98
N MET A 179 -6.29 15.03 -1.40
CA MET A 179 -6.14 14.33 -0.13
C MET A 179 -7.01 13.09 -0.12
N ALA A 180 -6.46 11.98 0.33
CA ALA A 180 -7.17 10.74 0.60
C ALA A 180 -7.19 10.49 2.11
N VAL A 181 -8.34 10.08 2.63
CA VAL A 181 -8.52 9.66 4.02
C VAL A 181 -9.29 8.36 4.04
N VAL A 182 -8.70 7.32 4.59
CA VAL A 182 -9.38 6.05 4.87
C VAL A 182 -9.47 5.89 6.37
N THR A 183 -10.66 5.60 6.87
CA THR A 183 -10.92 5.39 8.30
C THR A 183 -11.24 3.92 8.54
N LEU A 184 -10.42 3.23 9.32
CA LEU A 184 -10.61 1.83 9.69
C LEU A 184 -11.02 1.73 11.15
N GLU A 185 -11.95 0.84 11.46
CA GLU A 185 -12.15 0.39 12.83
C GLU A 185 -11.04 -0.59 13.21
N CYS A 186 -10.54 -0.49 14.42
CA CYS A 186 -9.48 -1.35 14.92
C CYS A 186 -9.66 -1.66 16.40
N GLU A 187 -9.15 -2.80 16.83
CA GLU A 187 -8.95 -3.05 18.24
C GLU A 187 -7.71 -2.28 18.71
N SER A 188 -7.85 -1.45 19.72
CA SER A 188 -6.74 -0.68 20.31
C SER A 188 -6.58 -1.00 21.78
N GLN A 189 -5.33 -1.25 22.20
CA GLN A 189 -4.99 -1.43 23.60
C GLN A 189 -4.73 -0.10 24.32
N ASP A 190 -4.41 0.95 23.55
CA ASP A 190 -4.08 2.28 24.04
C ASP A 190 -5.22 3.28 23.87
N GLU A 191 -5.43 4.11 24.88
CA GLU A 191 -6.38 5.26 24.84
C GLU A 191 -5.74 6.52 24.25
N ILE A 192 -4.49 6.43 23.77
CA ILE A 192 -3.69 7.59 23.36
C ILE A 192 -3.82 7.81 21.85
N THR A 193 -4.08 9.05 21.47
CA THR A 193 -3.92 9.48 20.08
C THR A 193 -2.44 9.49 19.73
N SER A 194 -2.06 8.62 18.82
CA SER A 194 -0.69 8.47 18.34
C SER A 194 -0.62 8.68 16.82
N ARG A 195 0.54 9.11 16.34
CA ARG A 195 0.74 9.39 14.91
C ARG A 195 2.07 8.83 14.44
N ALA A 196 2.06 8.23 13.25
CA ALA A 196 3.25 7.75 12.55
C ALA A 196 3.20 8.13 11.07
N LEU A 197 4.33 8.46 10.48
CA LEU A 197 4.46 8.74 9.04
C LEU A 197 5.13 7.56 8.35
N LEU A 198 4.31 6.68 7.78
CA LEU A 198 4.74 5.50 7.05
C LEU A 198 5.09 5.88 5.60
N PRO A 199 6.32 5.65 5.12
CA PRO A 199 6.67 5.89 3.72
C PRO A 199 5.69 5.18 2.76
N ALA A 200 5.15 5.88 1.76
CA ALA A 200 4.16 5.32 0.82
C ALA A 200 4.70 4.10 0.06
N GLY A 201 6.01 4.07 -0.21
CA GLY A 201 6.67 2.91 -0.80
C GLY A 201 6.61 1.66 0.10
N ALA A 202 6.80 1.82 1.41
CA ALA A 202 6.69 0.73 2.38
C ALA A 202 5.24 0.25 2.49
N ALA A 203 4.26 1.17 2.55
CA ALA A 203 2.83 0.84 2.53
C ALA A 203 2.42 0.06 1.28
N THR A 204 2.94 0.43 0.11
CA THR A 204 2.69 -0.28 -1.16
C THR A 204 3.19 -1.73 -1.11
N ARG A 205 4.37 -1.95 -0.52
CA ARG A 205 4.94 -3.29 -0.37
C ARG A 205 4.17 -4.11 0.68
N LEU A 206 3.81 -3.49 1.80
CA LEU A 206 3.00 -4.12 2.84
C LEU A 206 1.63 -4.57 2.30
N ALA A 207 0.96 -3.74 1.51
CA ALA A 207 -0.33 -4.07 0.89
C ALA A 207 -0.32 -5.31 -0.03
N ARG A 208 0.86 -5.77 -0.46
CA ARG A 208 1.02 -6.98 -1.29
C ARG A 208 1.15 -8.26 -0.48
N VAL A 209 1.59 -8.15 0.76
CA VAL A 209 1.91 -9.29 1.63
C VAL A 209 0.92 -9.48 2.77
N LEU A 210 0.08 -8.48 3.03
CA LEU A 210 -0.99 -8.59 4.02
C LEU A 210 -1.96 -9.72 3.65
N PRO A 211 -2.49 -10.44 4.66
CA PRO A 211 -3.36 -11.58 4.41
C PRO A 211 -4.66 -11.16 3.71
N PRO A 212 -5.22 -12.05 2.89
CA PRO A 212 -6.56 -11.88 2.33
C PRO A 212 -7.64 -11.98 3.42
N ALA A 213 -8.90 -12.07 3.00
CA ALA A 213 -10.06 -12.12 3.90
C ALA A 213 -9.87 -13.05 5.10
N GLY A 214 -10.24 -12.54 6.28
CA GLY A 214 -10.21 -13.26 7.55
C GLY A 214 -8.85 -13.24 8.28
N GLY A 215 -7.78 -12.70 7.67
CA GLY A 215 -6.50 -12.54 8.35
C GLY A 215 -6.38 -11.20 9.07
N GLU A 216 -5.76 -11.20 10.25
CA GLU A 216 -5.49 -10.00 11.03
C GLU A 216 -4.06 -9.49 10.84
N ALA A 217 -3.87 -8.19 11.01
CA ALA A 217 -2.60 -7.54 11.12
C ALA A 217 -2.51 -6.82 12.47
N SER A 218 -1.39 -7.01 13.17
CA SER A 218 -1.08 -6.31 14.42
C SER A 218 -0.02 -5.25 14.15
N ILE A 219 -0.27 -4.02 14.55
CA ILE A 219 0.56 -2.85 14.24
C ILE A 219 1.08 -2.22 15.51
N GLY A 220 2.37 -1.92 15.53
CA GLY A 220 3.01 -1.13 16.57
C GLY A 220 3.99 -0.14 15.97
N TRP A 221 4.19 0.99 16.65
CA TRP A 221 5.24 1.95 16.28
C TRP A 221 5.77 2.70 17.50
N ASN A 222 6.97 3.21 17.34
CA ASN A 222 7.62 4.15 18.23
C ASN A 222 8.07 5.40 17.45
N GLU A 223 8.97 6.21 17.98
CA GLU A 223 9.44 7.44 17.33
C GLU A 223 10.22 7.22 16.01
N GLY A 224 10.65 6.02 15.69
CA GLY A 224 11.51 5.78 14.52
C GLY A 224 11.15 4.58 13.65
N ILE A 225 10.43 3.61 14.18
CA ILE A 225 10.15 2.32 13.50
C ILE A 225 8.69 1.95 13.67
N LEU A 226 8.09 1.48 12.58
CA LEU A 226 6.80 0.80 12.57
C LEU A 226 7.02 -0.68 12.31
N SER A 227 6.30 -1.53 13.02
CA SER A 227 6.21 -2.96 12.76
C SER A 227 4.79 -3.40 12.48
N VAL A 228 4.63 -4.36 11.60
CA VAL A 228 3.37 -5.03 11.30
C VAL A 228 3.63 -6.52 11.29
N THR A 229 2.93 -7.25 12.15
CA THR A 229 2.92 -8.71 12.14
C THR A 229 1.60 -9.21 11.55
N TYR A 230 1.65 -10.22 10.70
CA TYR A 230 0.50 -10.78 10.00
C TYR A 230 0.73 -12.25 9.66
N GLY A 231 -0.20 -13.13 9.97
CA GLY A 231 -0.09 -14.54 9.65
C GLY A 231 1.30 -15.11 9.96
N LYS A 232 2.03 -15.52 8.91
CA LYS A 232 3.41 -16.02 8.98
C LYS A 232 4.46 -14.95 8.58
N GLY A 233 4.15 -13.65 8.66
CA GLY A 233 5.05 -12.58 8.25
C GLY A 233 5.20 -11.44 9.24
N GLU A 234 6.32 -10.74 9.13
CA GLU A 234 6.60 -9.50 9.84
C GLU A 234 7.25 -8.49 8.91
N MET A 235 6.81 -7.25 8.97
CA MET A 235 7.47 -6.13 8.30
C MET A 235 7.85 -5.08 9.32
N MET A 236 9.07 -4.55 9.20
CA MET A 236 9.54 -3.37 9.92
C MET A 236 9.98 -2.31 8.93
N THR A 237 9.71 -1.05 9.22
CA THR A 237 10.15 0.06 8.38
C THR A 237 10.44 1.30 9.20
N ARG A 238 11.42 2.11 8.74
CA ARG A 238 11.70 3.42 9.32
C ARG A 238 10.55 4.37 9.04
N LEU A 239 10.24 5.21 10.02
CA LEU A 239 9.24 6.26 9.93
C LEU A 239 9.89 7.58 9.52
N ILE A 240 9.10 8.47 8.89
CA ILE A 240 9.54 9.82 8.58
C ILE A 240 9.34 10.71 9.81
N ALA A 241 10.41 11.31 10.29
CA ALA A 241 10.42 12.14 11.50
C ALA A 241 10.17 13.62 11.16
N GLU A 242 9.01 13.94 10.60
CA GLU A 242 8.61 15.30 10.25
C GLU A 242 7.17 15.59 10.71
N PRO A 243 6.79 16.85 10.93
CA PRO A 243 5.40 17.20 11.21
C PRO A 243 4.52 17.03 9.97
N TYR A 244 3.34 16.41 10.13
CA TYR A 244 2.35 16.28 9.06
C TYR A 244 1.36 17.46 9.07
N PRO A 245 0.90 17.95 7.90
CA PRO A 245 -0.08 19.04 7.82
C PRO A 245 -1.38 18.76 8.57
N GLY A 246 -2.04 19.82 9.03
CA GLY A 246 -3.33 19.74 9.72
C GLY A 246 -4.48 19.38 8.77
N TRP A 247 -4.58 18.13 8.37
CA TRP A 247 -5.49 17.60 7.36
C TRP A 247 -6.99 17.75 7.67
N ARG A 248 -7.37 17.75 8.95
CA ARG A 248 -8.78 17.92 9.37
C ARG A 248 -9.39 19.23 8.89
N ARG A 249 -8.60 20.30 8.81
CA ARG A 249 -9.05 21.61 8.29
C ARG A 249 -9.57 21.56 6.86
N ILE A 250 -9.15 20.56 6.08
CA ILE A 250 -9.65 20.34 4.71
C ILE A 250 -10.99 19.63 4.78
N LEU A 251 -11.13 18.60 5.62
CA LEU A 251 -12.39 17.89 5.83
C LEU A 251 -13.47 18.78 6.44
N ASP A 252 -13.09 19.74 7.29
CA ASP A 252 -14.03 20.72 7.87
C ASP A 252 -14.73 21.60 6.80
N LYS A 253 -14.20 21.62 5.58
CA LYS A 253 -14.80 22.29 4.41
C LYS A 253 -15.78 21.41 3.65
N GLU A 254 -15.86 20.12 3.94
CA GLU A 254 -16.82 19.21 3.31
C GLU A 254 -18.25 19.64 3.67
N PRO A 255 -19.12 19.89 2.67
CA PRO A 255 -20.49 20.33 2.96
C PRO A 255 -21.29 19.24 3.68
N GLY A 256 -22.15 19.66 4.61
CA GLY A 256 -23.03 18.77 5.38
C GLY A 256 -24.33 18.36 4.65
N HIS A 257 -24.60 18.90 3.45
CA HIS A 257 -25.79 18.54 2.67
C HIS A 257 -25.67 17.13 2.06
N PRO A 258 -26.77 16.49 1.64
CA PRO A 258 -26.73 15.23 0.90
C PRO A 258 -25.85 15.35 -0.34
N GLY A 259 -25.05 14.32 -0.60
CA GLY A 259 -24.18 14.28 -1.76
C GLY A 259 -24.91 13.90 -3.05
N ILE A 260 -24.27 14.19 -4.16
CA ILE A 260 -24.70 13.81 -5.50
C ILE A 260 -24.14 12.43 -5.77
N THR A 261 -24.97 11.46 -6.10
CA THR A 261 -24.51 10.08 -6.39
C THR A 261 -24.36 9.83 -7.88
N CYS A 262 -23.29 9.13 -8.22
CA CYS A 262 -23.07 8.62 -9.58
C CYS A 262 -22.47 7.21 -9.54
N ASP A 263 -22.60 6.48 -10.63
CA ASP A 263 -21.94 5.18 -10.80
C ASP A 263 -20.44 5.37 -10.99
N THR A 264 -19.62 4.67 -10.17
CA THR A 264 -18.15 4.82 -10.18
C THR A 264 -17.53 4.31 -11.49
N LYS A 265 -18.07 3.24 -12.08
CA LYS A 265 -17.52 2.65 -13.32
C LYS A 265 -17.81 3.56 -14.50
N GLU A 266 -19.05 4.08 -14.59
CA GLU A 266 -19.42 5.02 -15.65
C GLU A 266 -18.60 6.31 -15.57
N MET A 267 -18.45 6.89 -14.37
CA MET A 267 -17.61 8.05 -14.16
C MET A 267 -16.14 7.78 -14.51
N THR A 268 -15.59 6.64 -14.07
CA THR A 268 -14.22 6.25 -14.41
C THR A 268 -14.03 6.14 -15.94
N ARG A 269 -14.98 5.55 -16.65
CA ARG A 269 -14.96 5.43 -18.11
C ARG A 269 -14.97 6.82 -18.76
N ALA A 270 -15.89 7.68 -18.33
CA ALA A 270 -16.02 9.02 -18.87
C ALA A 270 -14.76 9.87 -18.67
N VAL A 271 -14.18 9.82 -17.46
CA VAL A 271 -12.92 10.54 -17.15
C VAL A 271 -11.74 9.99 -17.96
N ARG A 272 -11.63 8.68 -18.16
CA ARG A 272 -10.57 8.09 -19.01
C ARG A 272 -10.70 8.52 -20.47
N MET A 273 -11.91 8.55 -21.01
CA MET A 273 -12.15 9.04 -22.38
C MET A 273 -11.76 10.52 -22.53
N ALA A 274 -12.19 11.36 -21.59
CA ALA A 274 -11.82 12.77 -21.57
C ALA A 274 -10.31 12.98 -21.39
N GLN A 275 -9.64 12.15 -20.59
CA GLN A 275 -8.18 12.21 -20.41
C GLN A 275 -7.42 11.98 -21.71
N LEU A 276 -7.89 11.07 -22.59
CA LEU A 276 -7.27 10.83 -23.89
C LEU A 276 -7.33 12.10 -24.79
N ALA A 277 -8.43 12.85 -24.73
CA ALA A 277 -8.57 14.11 -25.46
C ALA A 277 -7.73 15.23 -24.80
N ALA A 278 -7.67 15.30 -23.46
CA ALA A 278 -6.87 16.28 -22.72
C ALA A 278 -5.35 16.14 -22.95
N GLY A 279 -4.87 14.95 -23.31
CA GLY A 279 -3.45 14.68 -23.54
C GLY A 279 -2.60 14.88 -22.29
N GLN A 280 -1.39 15.39 -22.43
CA GLN A 280 -0.42 15.53 -21.34
C GLN A 280 -0.86 16.49 -20.23
N ASP A 281 -1.71 17.47 -20.54
CA ASP A 281 -2.20 18.46 -19.56
C ASP A 281 -3.17 17.84 -18.53
N ASN A 282 -3.85 16.74 -18.91
CA ASN A 282 -4.86 16.06 -18.10
C ASN A 282 -6.00 16.99 -17.59
N LYS A 283 -6.19 18.17 -18.21
CA LYS A 283 -7.22 19.14 -17.84
C LYS A 283 -8.55 18.70 -18.42
N ILE A 284 -9.53 18.46 -17.56
CA ILE A 284 -10.91 18.13 -17.92
C ILE A 284 -11.88 19.08 -17.22
N SER A 285 -13.07 19.24 -17.75
CA SER A 285 -14.15 19.95 -17.08
C SER A 285 -15.29 18.99 -16.73
N TRP A 286 -15.85 19.18 -15.52
CA TRP A 286 -17.08 18.54 -15.06
C TRP A 286 -18.17 19.62 -14.97
N ALA A 287 -19.12 19.58 -15.89
CA ALA A 287 -20.27 20.45 -15.88
C ALA A 287 -21.48 19.69 -15.30
N PHE A 288 -21.90 20.06 -14.10
CA PHE A 288 -23.08 19.53 -13.46
C PHE A 288 -24.32 20.20 -14.06
N GLY A 289 -25.19 19.41 -14.65
CA GLY A 289 -26.50 19.77 -15.14
C GLY A 289 -27.58 18.95 -14.42
N LYS A 290 -28.84 19.20 -14.78
CA LYS A 290 -29.95 18.44 -14.22
C LYS A 290 -29.81 16.95 -14.55
N ASP A 291 -29.72 16.12 -13.55
CA ASP A 291 -29.65 14.66 -13.64
C ASP A 291 -28.41 14.08 -14.35
N GLU A 292 -27.43 14.91 -14.73
CA GLU A 292 -26.21 14.46 -15.42
C GLU A 292 -24.98 15.31 -15.13
N ILE A 293 -23.81 14.71 -15.31
CA ILE A 293 -22.52 15.39 -15.31
C ILE A 293 -21.91 15.23 -16.71
N ALA A 294 -21.66 16.37 -17.40
CA ALA A 294 -20.92 16.36 -18.64
C ALA A 294 -19.42 16.45 -18.34
N VAL A 295 -18.68 15.38 -18.65
CA VAL A 295 -17.21 15.30 -18.56
C VAL A 295 -16.62 15.66 -19.91
N ARG A 296 -15.86 16.76 -20.00
CA ARG A 296 -15.38 17.31 -21.27
C ARG A 296 -13.87 17.55 -21.25
N ALA A 297 -13.27 17.39 -22.41
CA ALA A 297 -11.93 17.86 -22.71
C ALA A 297 -11.88 18.31 -24.19
N ASP A 298 -11.18 19.41 -24.43
CA ASP A 298 -10.90 19.95 -25.79
C ASP A 298 -9.45 20.42 -25.82
N ARG A 299 -8.64 19.79 -26.67
CA ARG A 299 -7.25 20.20 -26.87
C ARG A 299 -6.69 19.75 -28.23
N GLU A 300 -6.06 20.66 -28.94
CA GLU A 300 -5.29 20.36 -30.13
C GLU A 300 -6.10 19.60 -31.22
N GLY A 301 -7.37 19.96 -31.40
CA GLY A 301 -8.26 19.30 -32.37
C GLY A 301 -8.81 17.93 -31.89
N ARG A 302 -8.64 17.60 -30.62
CA ARG A 302 -9.28 16.45 -30.00
C ARG A 302 -10.34 16.95 -29.05
N GLU A 303 -11.56 16.50 -29.22
CA GLU A 303 -12.69 16.82 -28.35
C GLU A 303 -13.33 15.55 -27.84
N CYS A 304 -13.72 15.56 -26.55
CA CYS A 304 -14.48 14.52 -25.92
C CYS A 304 -15.56 15.13 -25.06
N THR A 305 -16.77 14.61 -25.14
CA THR A 305 -17.85 14.90 -24.21
C THR A 305 -18.53 13.58 -23.86
N GLU A 306 -18.52 13.25 -22.58
CA GLU A 306 -19.19 12.08 -22.01
C GLU A 306 -20.23 12.56 -20.99
N TYR A 307 -21.36 11.87 -20.91
CA TYR A 307 -22.41 12.18 -19.96
C TYR A 307 -22.56 11.04 -18.95
N VAL A 308 -22.56 11.38 -17.68
CA VAL A 308 -22.74 10.44 -16.57
C VAL A 308 -24.00 10.81 -15.80
N PRO A 309 -24.98 9.92 -15.69
CA PRO A 309 -26.17 10.14 -14.87
C PRO A 309 -25.81 10.41 -13.41
N CYS A 310 -26.51 11.34 -12.78
CA CYS A 310 -26.33 11.65 -11.36
C CYS A 310 -27.62 12.19 -10.76
N SER A 311 -27.67 12.36 -9.43
CA SER A 311 -28.80 12.88 -8.70
C SER A 311 -28.72 14.39 -8.43
N TYR A 312 -28.25 15.20 -9.39
CA TYR A 312 -28.08 16.63 -9.20
C TYR A 312 -29.30 17.43 -9.66
N GLU A 313 -29.86 18.25 -8.77
CA GLU A 313 -30.99 19.13 -9.03
C GLU A 313 -30.66 20.61 -8.80
N GLY A 314 -29.38 20.94 -8.55
CA GLY A 314 -28.92 22.31 -8.28
C GLY A 314 -28.72 23.15 -9.56
N GLU A 315 -28.28 24.40 -9.35
CA GLU A 315 -27.89 25.30 -10.43
C GLU A 315 -26.67 24.76 -11.18
N PRO A 316 -26.59 24.93 -12.50
CA PRO A 316 -25.45 24.47 -13.28
C PRO A 316 -24.11 24.99 -12.75
N VAL A 317 -23.16 24.12 -12.54
CA VAL A 317 -21.81 24.46 -12.06
C VAL A 317 -20.75 23.68 -12.81
N THR A 318 -19.60 24.31 -13.07
CA THR A 318 -18.49 23.67 -13.80
C THR A 318 -17.21 23.71 -12.98
N PHE A 319 -16.55 22.56 -12.86
CA PHE A 319 -15.24 22.40 -12.26
C PHE A 319 -14.19 22.12 -13.34
N LEU A 320 -13.02 22.71 -13.18
CA LEU A 320 -11.82 22.33 -13.93
C LEU A 320 -10.96 21.42 -13.06
N LEU A 321 -10.67 20.21 -13.52
CA LEU A 321 -10.07 19.16 -12.73
C LEU A 321 -8.86 18.54 -13.46
N ASP A 322 -7.98 17.91 -12.70
CA ASP A 322 -6.95 17.02 -13.25
C ASP A 322 -7.51 15.59 -13.32
N ALA A 323 -7.59 15.04 -14.51
CA ALA A 323 -8.14 13.70 -14.75
C ALA A 323 -7.43 12.61 -13.96
N ARG A 324 -6.10 12.71 -13.77
CA ARG A 324 -5.32 11.73 -12.99
C ARG A 324 -5.77 11.74 -11.53
N TYR A 325 -5.92 12.93 -10.94
CA TYR A 325 -6.35 13.05 -9.55
C TYR A 325 -7.75 12.48 -9.34
N ILE A 326 -8.65 12.70 -10.30
CA ILE A 326 -9.99 12.12 -10.24
C ILE A 326 -9.95 10.60 -10.36
N LEU A 327 -9.17 10.06 -11.30
CA LEU A 327 -9.04 8.60 -11.49
C LEU A 327 -8.44 7.92 -10.27
N ASP A 328 -7.45 8.54 -9.62
CA ASP A 328 -6.87 8.02 -8.38
C ASP A 328 -7.89 8.01 -7.23
N GLY A 329 -8.73 9.05 -7.12
CA GLY A 329 -9.83 9.07 -6.16
C GLY A 329 -10.89 8.00 -6.46
N LEU A 330 -11.34 7.90 -7.71
CA LEU A 330 -12.34 6.91 -8.13
C LEU A 330 -11.86 5.46 -7.93
N ALA A 331 -10.56 5.20 -8.05
CA ALA A 331 -9.99 3.86 -7.83
C ALA A 331 -10.19 3.34 -6.38
N GLY A 332 -10.35 4.23 -5.41
CA GLY A 332 -10.65 3.88 -4.01
C GLY A 332 -12.15 3.82 -3.69
N MET A 333 -13.04 4.15 -4.64
CA MET A 333 -14.49 4.14 -4.42
C MET A 333 -15.08 2.75 -4.64
N GLY A 334 -16.23 2.51 -4.00
CA GLY A 334 -17.08 1.34 -4.26
C GLY A 334 -17.88 1.46 -5.56
N GLU A 335 -19.03 0.80 -5.63
CA GLU A 335 -19.90 0.84 -6.82
C GLU A 335 -20.42 2.24 -7.13
N THR A 336 -20.70 3.03 -6.08
CA THR A 336 -21.18 4.41 -6.19
C THR A 336 -20.22 5.38 -5.52
N ALA A 337 -20.03 6.54 -6.15
CA ALA A 337 -19.34 7.68 -5.58
C ALA A 337 -20.36 8.78 -5.20
N GLU A 338 -20.23 9.30 -4.00
CA GLU A 338 -20.95 10.47 -3.52
C GLU A 338 -20.07 11.70 -3.69
N LEU A 339 -20.57 12.71 -4.41
CA LEU A 339 -19.88 13.95 -4.70
C LEU A 339 -20.46 15.07 -3.86
N ARG A 340 -19.62 15.90 -3.25
CA ARG A 340 -20.02 17.07 -2.45
C ARG A 340 -19.15 18.27 -2.78
N PHE A 341 -19.76 19.42 -2.89
CA PHE A 341 -19.09 20.70 -3.12
C PHE A 341 -19.95 21.87 -2.69
N THR A 342 -19.36 23.06 -2.57
CA THR A 342 -20.07 24.32 -2.34
C THR A 342 -19.99 25.22 -3.56
N GLN A 343 -18.78 25.55 -4.02
CA GLN A 343 -18.48 26.44 -5.14
C GLN A 343 -17.33 25.87 -5.97
N PRO A 344 -17.21 26.24 -7.26
CA PRO A 344 -16.19 25.70 -8.16
C PRO A 344 -14.75 25.96 -7.73
N GLU A 345 -14.49 26.96 -6.90
CA GLU A 345 -13.17 27.31 -6.39
C GLU A 345 -12.78 26.52 -5.14
N ASN A 346 -13.75 25.89 -4.50
CA ASN A 346 -13.54 25.06 -3.30
C ASN A 346 -13.25 23.60 -3.69
N PRO A 347 -12.66 22.82 -2.78
CA PRO A 347 -12.42 21.41 -3.04
C PRO A 347 -13.71 20.66 -3.41
N LEU A 348 -13.61 19.80 -4.42
CA LEU A 348 -14.59 18.77 -4.70
C LEU A 348 -14.27 17.56 -3.83
N PHE A 349 -15.26 17.07 -3.09
CA PHE A 349 -15.16 15.90 -2.25
C PHE A 349 -15.83 14.70 -2.92
N LEU A 350 -15.18 13.55 -2.86
CA LEU A 350 -15.69 12.24 -3.27
C LEU A 350 -15.71 11.35 -2.04
N ARG A 351 -16.76 10.54 -1.89
CA ARG A 351 -16.92 9.66 -0.73
C ARG A 351 -17.54 8.32 -1.14
N SER A 352 -17.05 7.25 -0.51
CA SER A 352 -17.67 5.92 -0.57
C SER A 352 -17.28 5.12 0.68
N GLY A 353 -18.26 4.72 1.49
CA GLY A 353 -18.03 4.00 2.73
C GLY A 353 -17.09 4.75 3.69
N ASN A 354 -15.99 4.12 4.03
CA ASN A 354 -14.94 4.64 4.92
C ASN A 354 -13.85 5.47 4.20
N PHE A 355 -13.95 5.63 2.88
CA PHE A 355 -13.01 6.40 2.06
C PHE A 355 -13.56 7.78 1.73
N ARG A 356 -12.77 8.81 2.01
CA ARG A 356 -13.00 10.21 1.64
C ARG A 356 -11.84 10.71 0.83
N TYR A 357 -12.17 11.42 -0.24
CA TYR A 357 -11.18 12.00 -1.13
C TYR A 357 -11.55 13.45 -1.42
N SER A 358 -10.57 14.33 -1.45
CA SER A 358 -10.77 15.70 -1.90
C SER A 358 -9.78 16.07 -2.98
N VAL A 359 -10.25 16.83 -3.97
CA VAL A 359 -9.41 17.36 -5.05
C VAL A 359 -9.64 18.85 -5.19
N GLN A 360 -8.54 19.62 -5.27
CA GLN A 360 -8.59 21.05 -5.53
C GLN A 360 -8.81 21.29 -7.01
N PRO A 361 -9.85 22.04 -7.41
CA PRO A 361 -10.05 22.44 -8.79
C PRO A 361 -8.86 23.25 -9.33
N ARG A 362 -8.58 23.11 -10.62
CA ARG A 362 -7.60 23.94 -11.33
C ARG A 362 -8.17 25.32 -11.57
N ARG A 363 -7.32 26.33 -11.51
CA ARG A 363 -7.72 27.70 -11.89
C ARG A 363 -7.58 27.87 -13.40
N GLU A 364 -8.48 28.65 -14.01
CA GLU A 364 -8.22 29.23 -15.32
C GLU A 364 -7.08 30.24 -15.17
N LEU A 365 -6.04 30.11 -16.00
CA LEU A 365 -4.97 31.10 -16.09
C LEU A 365 -5.43 32.25 -16.97
#